data_77dfd48f8e4971ed66043253d089d679
#
_entry.id   77dfd48f8e4971ed66043253d089d679
#
_cell.length_a   1.000
_cell.length_b   1.000
_cell.length_c   1.000
_cell.angle_alpha   90.00
_cell.angle_beta   90.00
_cell.angle_gamma   90.00
#
_symmetry.space_group_name_H-M   'P 1'
#
loop_
_entity.id
_entity.type
_entity.pdbx_description
1 polymer ?
#
loop_
_entity_poly.entity_id
_entity_poly.type
_entity_poly.pdbx_seq_one_letter_code
_entity_poly.pdbx_strand_id
1 'polypeptide(L)'
;RVLRRIEGAYALGMLCADCPDRIIAARKDAPLLLGYGKGCNFLASDVTAIIKHTRDVAYMEDGEVAVLTREGIEVYDALEQKVEKKHFTIDWEVSAAEKGGYQHFMLKEIMEQPEALRRAISPRIKDGRVIFDDLKLPVEKMREFTRIFIVACGSSYHVGMIGKYNLEHL
;
A
#
# COMPACT_ATOMS: atom_id res chain seq x y z
N ARG A 1 -13.24 10.91 20.09
CA ARG A 1 -13.00 12.38 20.26
C ARG A 1 -11.61 12.79 19.76
N VAL A 2 -10.54 12.04 20.06
CA VAL A 2 -9.17 12.37 19.64
C VAL A 2 -9.04 12.38 18.13
N LEU A 3 -9.51 11.34 17.43
CA LEU A 3 -9.42 11.22 15.97
C LEU A 3 -10.09 12.37 15.20
N ARG A 4 -11.11 13.01 15.78
CA ARG A 4 -11.78 14.19 15.19
C ARG A 4 -10.94 15.47 15.29
N ARG A 5 -9.83 15.45 16.01
CA ARG A 5 -8.94 16.59 16.26
C ARG A 5 -7.59 16.46 15.60
N ILE A 6 -7.26 15.26 15.11
CA ILE A 6 -6.01 14.99 14.39
C ILE A 6 -6.19 15.44 12.95
N GLU A 7 -5.30 16.30 12.49
CA GLU A 7 -5.22 16.74 11.10
C GLU A 7 -4.12 15.99 10.35
N GLY A 8 -4.28 15.83 9.04
CA GLY A 8 -3.34 15.12 8.17
C GLY A 8 -3.52 13.60 8.18
N ALA A 9 -2.60 12.92 7.48
CA ALA A 9 -2.57 11.47 7.36
C ALA A 9 -2.01 10.82 8.64
N TYR A 10 -2.60 9.71 9.05
CA TYR A 10 -2.11 8.94 10.20
C TYR A 10 -2.45 7.44 10.09
N ALA A 11 -1.59 6.62 10.68
CA ALA A 11 -1.83 5.23 11.00
C ALA A 11 -1.39 5.02 12.46
N LEU A 12 -2.34 4.74 13.34
CA LEU A 12 -2.12 4.70 14.79
C LEU A 12 -2.33 3.29 15.32
N GLY A 13 -1.43 2.85 16.18
CA GLY A 13 -1.61 1.71 17.08
C GLY A 13 -1.43 2.20 18.52
N MET A 14 -2.45 2.04 19.35
CA MET A 14 -2.47 2.55 20.73
C MET A 14 -2.51 1.38 21.71
N LEU A 15 -1.64 1.46 22.72
CA LEU A 15 -1.63 0.58 23.87
C LEU A 15 -2.03 1.39 25.11
N CYS A 16 -2.79 0.75 26.01
CA CYS A 16 -3.20 1.36 27.27
C CYS A 16 -2.80 0.46 28.44
N ALA A 17 -2.13 1.02 29.43
CA ALA A 17 -1.70 0.28 30.63
C ALA A 17 -2.88 -0.30 31.42
N ASP A 18 -4.01 0.40 31.43
CA ASP A 18 -5.23 -0.05 32.11
C ASP A 18 -6.00 -1.14 31.32
N CYS A 19 -5.67 -1.33 30.04
CA CYS A 19 -6.28 -2.33 29.16
C CYS A 19 -5.18 -3.02 28.33
N PRO A 20 -4.29 -3.81 28.97
CA PRO A 20 -3.11 -4.38 28.30
C PRO A 20 -3.43 -5.55 27.36
N ASP A 21 -4.67 -6.02 27.38
CA ASP A 21 -5.18 -7.14 26.60
C ASP A 21 -5.54 -6.77 25.15
N ARG A 22 -5.45 -5.48 24.78
CA ARG A 22 -5.90 -5.01 23.46
C ARG A 22 -5.01 -3.90 22.89
N ILE A 23 -5.06 -3.83 21.54
CA ILE A 23 -4.50 -2.73 20.77
C ILE A 23 -5.67 -2.02 20.07
N ILE A 24 -5.69 -0.70 20.15
CA ILE A 24 -6.65 0.11 19.38
C ILE A 24 -5.91 0.66 18.15
N ALA A 25 -6.47 0.44 16.98
CA ALA A 25 -5.92 0.92 15.72
C ALA A 25 -6.88 1.92 15.06
N ALA A 26 -6.32 2.91 14.38
CA ALA A 26 -7.08 3.86 13.58
C ALA A 26 -6.23 4.40 12.44
N ARG A 27 -6.87 4.71 11.29
CA ARG A 27 -6.16 5.27 10.15
C ARG A 27 -6.93 6.40 9.46
N LYS A 28 -6.18 7.24 8.76
CA LYS A 28 -6.67 8.21 7.78
C LYS A 28 -5.57 8.49 6.77
N ASP A 29 -5.86 8.35 5.48
CA ASP A 29 -4.95 8.68 4.36
C ASP A 29 -3.56 8.01 4.44
N ALA A 30 -3.38 6.99 5.28
CA ALA A 30 -2.15 6.24 5.47
C ALA A 30 -2.44 4.73 5.48
N PRO A 31 -1.56 3.87 4.96
CA PRO A 31 -1.81 2.44 4.93
C PRO A 31 -1.84 1.85 6.33
N LEU A 32 -2.83 1.02 6.61
CA LEU A 32 -2.92 0.20 7.81
C LEU A 32 -3.72 -1.06 7.52
N LEU A 33 -3.21 -2.20 7.92
CA LEU A 33 -3.82 -3.50 7.72
C LEU A 33 -3.85 -4.31 9.02
N LEU A 34 -4.82 -5.17 9.08
CA LEU A 34 -5.09 -6.11 10.16
C LEU A 34 -4.68 -7.50 9.70
N GLY A 35 -3.92 -8.22 10.51
CA GLY A 35 -3.55 -9.60 10.25
C GLY A 35 -4.24 -10.53 11.23
N TYR A 36 -4.89 -11.58 10.73
CA TYR A 36 -5.61 -12.55 11.52
C TYR A 36 -4.76 -13.79 11.73
N GLY A 37 -4.44 -14.10 12.97
CA GLY A 37 -3.62 -15.27 13.32
C GLY A 37 -4.31 -16.17 14.35
N LYS A 38 -3.70 -17.32 14.60
CA LYS A 38 -4.22 -18.27 15.62
C LYS A 38 -3.68 -17.86 17.00
N GLY A 39 -4.56 -17.34 17.86
CA GLY A 39 -4.22 -16.92 19.22
C GLY A 39 -3.39 -15.63 19.30
N CYS A 40 -3.25 -14.91 18.20
CA CYS A 40 -2.64 -13.59 18.12
C CYS A 40 -3.11 -12.87 16.86
N ASN A 41 -3.22 -11.56 16.92
CA ASN A 41 -3.57 -10.72 15.79
C ASN A 41 -2.50 -9.66 15.58
N PHE A 42 -2.43 -9.12 14.38
CA PHE A 42 -1.33 -8.25 13.96
C PHE A 42 -1.85 -6.93 13.42
N LEU A 43 -1.07 -5.89 13.61
CA LEU A 43 -1.28 -4.57 13.03
C LEU A 43 0.00 -4.17 12.29
N ALA A 44 -0.12 -3.76 11.04
CA ALA A 44 1.02 -3.33 10.25
C ALA A 44 0.60 -2.29 9.19
N SER A 45 1.54 -1.49 8.72
CA SER A 45 1.34 -0.61 7.57
C SER A 45 1.67 -1.30 6.23
N ASP A 46 2.37 -2.43 6.28
CA ASP A 46 2.76 -3.21 5.11
C ASP A 46 2.68 -4.71 5.39
N VAL A 47 2.23 -5.47 4.38
CA VAL A 47 2.08 -6.94 4.44
C VAL A 47 3.41 -7.64 4.74
N THR A 48 4.52 -7.12 4.21
CA THR A 48 5.85 -7.73 4.40
C THR A 48 6.26 -7.87 5.85
N ALA A 49 5.74 -6.99 6.72
CA ALA A 49 6.01 -7.02 8.16
C ALA A 49 5.38 -8.24 8.85
N ILE A 50 4.25 -8.75 8.36
CA ILE A 50 3.47 -9.78 9.04
C ILE A 50 3.31 -11.08 8.25
N ILE A 51 3.72 -11.13 6.99
CA ILE A 51 3.53 -12.29 6.10
C ILE A 51 4.13 -13.60 6.64
N LYS A 52 5.16 -13.50 7.49
CA LYS A 52 5.77 -14.67 8.17
C LYS A 52 4.88 -15.23 9.29
N HIS A 53 3.91 -14.48 9.75
CA HIS A 53 3.05 -14.82 10.88
C HIS A 53 1.63 -15.17 10.43
N THR A 54 1.10 -14.44 9.46
CA THR A 54 -0.21 -14.70 8.87
C THR A 54 -0.26 -14.24 7.42
N ARG A 55 -1.09 -14.93 6.65
CA ARG A 55 -1.42 -14.57 5.27
C ARG A 55 -2.86 -14.06 5.13
N ASP A 56 -3.64 -14.16 6.20
CA ASP A 56 -5.02 -13.67 6.25
C ASP A 56 -5.03 -12.24 6.76
N VAL A 57 -5.40 -11.32 5.89
CA VAL A 57 -5.34 -9.88 6.18
C VAL A 57 -6.62 -9.17 5.75
N ALA A 58 -6.88 -8.03 6.39
CA ALA A 58 -7.90 -7.08 5.94
C ALA A 58 -7.33 -5.66 5.98
N TYR A 59 -7.69 -4.85 5.00
CA TYR A 59 -7.31 -3.44 4.97
C TYR A 59 -8.34 -2.59 5.70
N MET A 60 -7.86 -1.68 6.52
CA MET A 60 -8.71 -0.68 7.15
C MET A 60 -9.03 0.45 6.15
N GLU A 61 -10.26 0.96 6.24
CA GLU A 61 -10.69 2.15 5.51
C GLU A 61 -10.46 3.42 6.34
N ASP A 62 -10.54 4.58 5.71
CA ASP A 62 -10.38 5.86 6.38
C ASP A 62 -11.50 6.11 7.40
N GLY A 63 -11.10 6.50 8.61
CA GLY A 63 -12.02 6.76 9.70
C GLY A 63 -12.48 5.53 10.48
N GLU A 64 -12.07 4.33 10.07
CA GLU A 64 -12.32 3.12 10.86
C GLU A 64 -11.43 3.07 12.11
N VAL A 65 -11.98 2.41 13.13
CA VAL A 65 -11.27 2.06 14.37
C VAL A 65 -11.33 0.56 14.55
N ALA A 66 -10.20 -0.08 14.78
CA ALA A 66 -10.14 -1.50 15.08
C ALA A 66 -9.70 -1.75 16.53
N VAL A 67 -10.29 -2.76 17.15
CA VAL A 67 -9.92 -3.30 18.46
C VAL A 67 -9.36 -4.70 18.23
N LEU A 68 -8.06 -4.86 18.44
CA LEU A 68 -7.38 -6.14 18.32
C LEU A 68 -7.17 -6.74 19.71
N THR A 69 -7.62 -7.96 19.89
CA THR A 69 -7.36 -8.80 21.05
C THR A 69 -6.65 -10.08 20.62
N ARG A 70 -6.37 -11.00 21.53
CA ARG A 70 -5.85 -12.33 21.17
C ARG A 70 -6.89 -13.18 20.47
N GLU A 71 -8.16 -12.99 20.85
CA GLU A 71 -9.29 -13.81 20.40
C GLU A 71 -9.83 -13.37 19.04
N GLY A 72 -9.67 -12.07 18.68
CA GLY A 72 -10.20 -11.57 17.43
C GLY A 72 -9.97 -10.08 17.21
N ILE A 73 -10.49 -9.59 16.10
CA ILE A 73 -10.47 -8.20 15.71
C ILE A 73 -11.90 -7.72 15.47
N GLU A 74 -12.26 -6.62 16.08
CA GLU A 74 -13.49 -5.91 15.81
C GLU A 74 -13.20 -4.58 15.13
N VAL A 75 -13.93 -4.25 14.09
CA VAL A 75 -13.77 -2.99 13.34
C VAL A 75 -15.06 -2.20 13.42
N TYR A 76 -14.91 -0.90 13.60
CA TYR A 76 -16.01 0.05 13.71
C TYR A 76 -15.78 1.20 12.72
N ASP A 77 -16.85 1.66 12.09
CA ASP A 77 -16.83 2.83 11.20
C ASP A 77 -16.84 4.17 11.97
N ALA A 78 -16.86 5.27 11.24
CA ALA A 78 -16.93 6.62 11.80
C ALA A 78 -18.23 6.91 12.58
N LEU A 79 -19.29 6.10 12.39
CA LEU A 79 -20.55 6.15 13.12
C LEU A 79 -20.61 5.19 14.30
N GLU A 80 -19.48 4.58 14.64
CA GLU A 80 -19.34 3.58 15.74
C GLU A 80 -20.16 2.30 15.47
N GLN A 81 -20.49 2.01 14.21
CA GLN A 81 -21.16 0.78 13.81
C GLN A 81 -20.12 -0.31 13.50
N LYS A 82 -20.38 -1.54 13.97
CA LYS A 82 -19.50 -2.67 13.69
C LYS A 82 -19.53 -3.03 12.21
N VAL A 83 -18.34 -3.16 11.61
CA VAL A 83 -18.15 -3.46 10.20
C VAL A 83 -17.50 -4.83 10.06
N GLU A 84 -18.06 -5.67 9.18
CA GLU A 84 -17.38 -6.90 8.76
C GLU A 84 -16.38 -6.60 7.66
N LYS A 85 -15.13 -7.00 7.87
CA LYS A 85 -14.06 -6.77 6.91
C LYS A 85 -13.96 -7.92 5.92
N LYS A 86 -13.72 -7.56 4.66
CA LYS A 86 -13.36 -8.54 3.63
C LYS A 86 -11.92 -8.98 3.87
N HIS A 87 -11.74 -10.30 4.04
CA HIS A 87 -10.43 -10.91 4.18
C HIS A 87 -9.79 -11.16 2.82
N PHE A 88 -8.48 -11.02 2.78
CA PHE A 88 -7.64 -11.30 1.62
C PHE A 88 -6.54 -12.28 2.05
N THR A 89 -6.37 -13.34 1.27
CA THR A 89 -5.25 -14.25 1.47
C THR A 89 -4.07 -13.81 0.61
N ILE A 90 -2.93 -13.60 1.25
CA ILE A 90 -1.69 -13.26 0.56
C ILE A 90 -1.14 -14.51 -0.11
N ASP A 91 -1.11 -14.55 -1.42
CA ASP A 91 -0.70 -15.69 -2.25
C ASP A 91 0.76 -15.63 -2.72
N TRP A 92 1.39 -14.47 -2.64
CA TRP A 92 2.77 -14.35 -3.06
C TRP A 92 3.77 -14.92 -2.03
N GLU A 93 4.91 -15.37 -2.55
CA GLU A 93 5.96 -16.05 -1.80
C GLU A 93 6.64 -15.12 -0.78
N VAL A 94 6.91 -15.65 0.43
CA VAL A 94 7.70 -14.94 1.46
C VAL A 94 9.08 -14.58 0.93
N SER A 95 9.65 -15.41 0.04
CA SER A 95 10.93 -15.18 -0.63
C SER A 95 10.97 -13.84 -1.40
N ALA A 96 9.84 -13.41 -1.95
CA ALA A 96 9.74 -12.11 -2.61
C ALA A 96 9.87 -10.94 -1.62
N ALA A 97 9.44 -11.12 -0.36
CA ALA A 97 9.59 -10.14 0.72
C ALA A 97 10.95 -10.19 1.41
N GLU A 98 11.78 -11.19 1.10
CA GLU A 98 13.12 -11.36 1.68
C GLU A 98 14.19 -10.68 0.82
N LYS A 99 15.39 -10.50 1.40
CA LYS A 99 16.52 -9.86 0.69
C LYS A 99 17.06 -10.69 -0.48
N GLY A 100 16.65 -11.97 -0.64
CA GLY A 100 17.04 -12.80 -1.77
C GLY A 100 18.56 -13.03 -1.88
N GLY A 101 19.28 -13.10 -0.74
CA GLY A 101 20.73 -13.24 -0.69
C GLY A 101 21.50 -11.91 -0.74
N TYR A 102 20.85 -10.77 -0.94
CA TYR A 102 21.49 -9.46 -0.90
C TYR A 102 21.63 -8.93 0.53
N GLN A 103 22.70 -8.18 0.79
CA GLN A 103 22.91 -7.56 2.11
C GLN A 103 21.85 -6.50 2.46
N HIS A 104 21.38 -5.76 1.44
CA HIS A 104 20.44 -4.66 1.59
C HIS A 104 19.29 -4.77 0.59
N PHE A 105 18.08 -4.36 0.97
CA PHE A 105 16.93 -4.30 0.07
C PHE A 105 17.18 -3.38 -1.13
N MET A 106 17.81 -2.23 -0.94
CA MET A 106 18.16 -1.32 -2.03
C MET A 106 19.04 -2.01 -3.09
N LEU A 107 20.02 -2.81 -2.67
CA LEU A 107 20.86 -3.57 -3.61
C LEU A 107 20.05 -4.59 -4.37
N LYS A 108 19.16 -5.32 -3.69
CA LYS A 108 18.21 -6.24 -4.33
C LYS A 108 17.37 -5.51 -5.39
N GLU A 109 16.76 -4.40 -5.03
CA GLU A 109 15.90 -3.59 -5.93
C GLU A 109 16.67 -3.07 -7.13
N ILE A 110 17.92 -2.61 -6.95
CA ILE A 110 18.79 -2.19 -8.06
C ILE A 110 19.02 -3.36 -9.03
N MET A 111 19.32 -4.53 -8.51
CA MET A 111 19.61 -5.71 -9.33
C MET A 111 18.35 -6.32 -9.99
N GLU A 112 17.19 -6.11 -9.41
CA GLU A 112 15.90 -6.53 -9.95
C GLU A 112 15.34 -5.59 -11.04
N GLN A 113 15.88 -4.37 -11.20
CA GLN A 113 15.36 -3.38 -12.15
C GLN A 113 15.20 -3.92 -13.58
N PRO A 114 16.13 -4.66 -14.18
CA PRO A 114 15.96 -5.16 -15.55
C PRO A 114 14.72 -6.05 -15.70
N GLU A 115 14.47 -6.91 -14.73
CA GLU A 115 13.32 -7.80 -14.74
C GLU A 115 12.02 -7.06 -14.41
N ALA A 116 12.06 -6.13 -13.47
CA ALA A 116 10.93 -5.28 -13.11
C ALA A 116 10.49 -4.42 -14.31
N LEU A 117 11.43 -3.82 -15.03
CA LEU A 117 11.16 -3.05 -16.25
C LEU A 117 10.57 -3.94 -17.34
N ARG A 118 11.12 -5.15 -17.57
CA ARG A 118 10.59 -6.08 -18.55
C ARG A 118 9.14 -6.46 -18.25
N ARG A 119 8.83 -6.81 -16.99
CA ARG A 119 7.47 -7.11 -16.54
C ARG A 119 6.51 -5.93 -16.65
N ALA A 120 7.01 -4.72 -16.41
CA ALA A 120 6.18 -3.52 -16.51
C ALA A 120 5.91 -3.09 -17.95
N ILE A 121 6.89 -3.22 -18.85
CA ILE A 121 6.83 -2.68 -20.22
C ILE A 121 6.26 -3.71 -21.20
N SER A 122 6.75 -4.97 -21.17
CA SER A 122 6.43 -5.97 -22.22
C SER A 122 4.92 -6.21 -22.41
N PRO A 123 4.09 -6.31 -21.34
CA PRO A 123 2.65 -6.49 -21.52
C PRO A 123 1.95 -5.29 -22.17
N ARG A 124 2.58 -4.11 -22.09
CA ARG A 124 2.03 -2.84 -22.58
C ARG A 124 2.48 -2.48 -23.98
N ILE A 125 3.32 -3.30 -24.61
CA ILE A 125 3.73 -3.11 -25.99
C ILE A 125 3.02 -4.17 -26.84
N LYS A 126 2.10 -3.74 -27.72
CA LYS A 126 1.42 -4.60 -28.69
C LYS A 126 1.57 -3.97 -30.08
N ASP A 127 2.07 -4.73 -31.04
CA ASP A 127 2.27 -4.28 -32.44
C ASP A 127 3.07 -2.96 -32.53
N GLY A 128 4.11 -2.80 -31.72
CA GLY A 128 4.95 -1.61 -31.71
C GLY A 128 4.29 -0.35 -31.11
N ARG A 129 3.12 -0.49 -30.49
CA ARG A 129 2.40 0.60 -29.83
C ARG A 129 2.32 0.36 -28.33
N VAL A 130 2.34 1.44 -27.57
CA VAL A 130 2.11 1.40 -26.13
C VAL A 130 0.61 1.41 -25.87
N ILE A 131 0.13 0.42 -25.12
CA ILE A 131 -1.28 0.25 -24.76
C ILE A 131 -1.39 0.23 -23.23
N PHE A 132 -2.34 1.02 -22.72
CA PHE A 132 -2.74 1.02 -21.32
C PHE A 132 -4.21 0.57 -21.26
N ASP A 133 -4.44 -0.73 -21.03
CA ASP A 133 -5.80 -1.31 -21.03
C ASP A 133 -6.70 -0.67 -19.96
N ASP A 134 -6.10 -0.21 -18.85
CA ASP A 134 -6.82 0.44 -17.74
C ASP A 134 -7.07 1.95 -17.96
N LEU A 135 -6.36 2.57 -18.90
CA LEU A 135 -6.48 3.97 -19.19
C LEU A 135 -7.52 4.21 -20.28
N LYS A 136 -8.76 4.49 -19.88
CA LYS A 136 -9.86 4.81 -20.81
C LYS A 136 -9.74 6.22 -21.39
N LEU A 137 -8.54 6.60 -21.84
CA LEU A 137 -8.26 7.90 -22.42
C LEU A 137 -7.87 7.77 -23.90
N PRO A 138 -8.67 8.27 -24.83
CA PRO A 138 -8.34 8.27 -26.26
C PRO A 138 -7.06 9.07 -26.54
N VAL A 139 -6.25 8.58 -27.49
CA VAL A 139 -4.98 9.23 -27.89
C VAL A 139 -5.21 10.65 -28.38
N GLU A 140 -6.34 10.89 -29.04
CA GLU A 140 -6.76 12.22 -29.52
C GLU A 140 -6.89 13.20 -28.35
N LYS A 141 -7.48 12.77 -27.22
CA LYS A 141 -7.59 13.58 -26.00
C LYS A 141 -6.24 13.86 -25.34
N MET A 142 -5.29 12.93 -25.42
CA MET A 142 -3.94 13.15 -24.89
C MET A 142 -3.21 14.29 -25.62
N ARG A 143 -3.49 14.48 -26.91
CA ARG A 143 -2.91 15.56 -27.72
C ARG A 143 -3.44 16.94 -27.36
N GLU A 144 -4.57 17.01 -26.68
CA GLU A 144 -5.16 18.27 -26.20
C GLU A 144 -4.53 18.77 -24.90
N PHE A 145 -3.72 17.95 -24.22
CA PHE A 145 -3.11 18.33 -22.97
C PHE A 145 -2.02 19.39 -23.19
N THR A 146 -2.20 20.53 -22.55
CA THR A 146 -1.24 21.62 -22.56
C THR A 146 -0.35 21.63 -21.31
N ARG A 147 -0.68 20.80 -20.32
CA ARG A 147 0.03 20.73 -19.05
C ARG A 147 -0.12 19.36 -18.39
N ILE A 148 0.99 18.85 -17.88
CA ILE A 148 1.08 17.60 -17.11
C ILE A 148 1.69 17.93 -15.75
N PHE A 149 1.05 17.48 -14.68
CA PHE A 149 1.58 17.56 -13.32
C PHE A 149 2.04 16.18 -12.88
N ILE A 150 3.28 16.07 -12.42
CA ILE A 150 3.84 14.84 -11.85
C ILE A 150 4.02 15.08 -10.35
N VAL A 151 3.30 14.31 -9.54
CA VAL A 151 3.35 14.41 -8.08
C VAL A 151 3.86 13.09 -7.51
N ALA A 152 4.99 13.15 -6.84
CA ALA A 152 5.64 11.97 -6.26
C ALA A 152 6.65 12.36 -5.17
N CYS A 153 7.13 11.38 -4.41
CA CYS A 153 8.23 11.52 -3.48
C CYS A 153 9.24 10.36 -3.66
N GLY A 154 10.42 10.48 -3.04
CA GLY A 154 11.49 9.48 -3.12
C GLY A 154 11.99 9.25 -4.54
N SER A 155 12.29 8.00 -4.86
CA SER A 155 12.79 7.61 -6.20
C SER A 155 11.78 7.92 -7.32
N SER A 156 10.48 7.84 -7.05
CA SER A 156 9.44 8.19 -8.01
C SER A 156 9.46 9.67 -8.39
N TYR A 157 9.83 10.57 -7.47
CA TYR A 157 10.05 11.98 -7.77
C TYR A 157 11.19 12.17 -8.79
N HIS A 158 12.31 11.47 -8.60
CA HIS A 158 13.46 11.56 -9.52
C HIS A 158 13.11 11.03 -10.91
N VAL A 159 12.33 9.93 -11.00
CA VAL A 159 11.80 9.44 -12.28
C VAL A 159 10.87 10.47 -12.92
N GLY A 160 10.03 11.13 -12.11
CA GLY A 160 9.17 12.22 -12.56
C GLY A 160 9.95 13.39 -13.14
N MET A 161 11.10 13.76 -12.55
CA MET A 161 11.98 14.81 -13.06
C MET A 161 12.56 14.44 -14.42
N ILE A 162 13.01 13.20 -14.61
CA ILE A 162 13.46 12.70 -15.92
C ILE A 162 12.32 12.75 -16.94
N GLY A 163 11.13 12.31 -16.53
CA GLY A 163 9.92 12.37 -17.36
C GLY A 163 9.59 13.80 -17.79
N LYS A 164 9.68 14.77 -16.88
CA LYS A 164 9.50 16.20 -17.16
C LYS A 164 10.43 16.67 -18.27
N TYR A 165 11.74 16.45 -18.11
CA TYR A 165 12.71 16.89 -19.13
C TYR A 165 12.46 16.23 -20.49
N ASN A 166 12.10 14.96 -20.53
CA ASN A 166 11.79 14.29 -21.78
C ASN A 166 10.53 14.85 -22.46
N LEU A 167 9.48 15.13 -21.68
CA LEU A 167 8.23 15.71 -22.22
C LEU A 167 8.38 17.15 -22.67
N GLU A 168 9.26 17.93 -22.03
CA GLU A 168 9.56 19.33 -22.44
C GLU A 168 10.44 19.40 -23.68
N HIS A 169 11.10 18.29 -24.05
CA HIS A 169 11.98 18.21 -25.23
C HIS A 169 11.27 17.68 -26.49
N LEU A 170 10.11 17.04 -26.32
CA LEU A 170 9.26 16.55 -27.41
C LEU A 170 8.39 17.64 -28.02
#